data_900e1fb5386801085eeca476edd065af
#
_entry.id   900e1fb5386801085eeca476edd065af
#
_cell.length_a   1.000
_cell.length_b   1.000
_cell.length_c   1.000
_cell.angle_alpha   90.00
_cell.angle_beta   90.00
_cell.angle_gamma   90.00
#
_symmetry.space_group_name_H-M   'P 1'
#
loop_
_entity.id
_entity.type
_entity.pdbx_description
1 polymer ?
#
loop_
_entity_poly.entity_id
_entity_poly.type
_entity_poly.pdbx_seq_one_letter_code
_entity_poly.pdbx_strand_id
1 'polypeptide(L)'
;MDMTLSIYKINRTVVSLCLIGFVLTSMVQADNLVPEYSGAYAQDLVWESTVTMSGDVLILKGGSLTIRPGTQVNVLPAEGTKIDPEYLSSQTELLVRGKLEILGTEDAPVRFVLIERNDLEEIAWSGITLDNAAQSRIQYTELERADIAIRVVDSSPEIKANKITRCRYGIVMQQQSHPKILDNLLSDGEGGIFCWKGSNPFLSGNTIQDHDEEAIFVDIDSRPRLDRNFVSGNAIGLALYPRDLPLDAVSVTDNIENIRFLGRQGEGVVE
;
A
#
# COMPACT_ATOMS: atom_id res chain seq x y z
N MET A 1 -88.85 -37.61 -48.81
CA MET A 1 -88.24 -36.34 -48.84
C MET A 1 -88.51 -35.67 -47.50
N ASP A 2 -87.79 -36.05 -46.48
CA ASP A 2 -87.74 -35.33 -45.20
C ASP A 2 -86.55 -35.86 -44.41
N MET A 3 -85.63 -34.95 -44.13
CA MET A 3 -84.45 -35.26 -43.35
C MET A 3 -84.73 -34.97 -41.89
N THR A 4 -84.70 -36.01 -41.05
CA THR A 4 -84.73 -35.87 -39.61
C THR A 4 -83.36 -35.74 -39.02
N LEU A 5 -83.08 -34.59 -38.41
CA LEU A 5 -81.84 -34.32 -37.64
C LEU A 5 -81.86 -35.10 -36.34
N SER A 6 -80.79 -35.91 -36.13
CA SER A 6 -80.53 -36.55 -34.86
C SER A 6 -79.57 -35.69 -34.05
N ILE A 7 -79.96 -35.21 -32.88
CA ILE A 7 -79.19 -34.41 -31.97
C ILE A 7 -78.39 -35.34 -31.04
N TYR A 8 -77.10 -35.39 -31.20
CA TYR A 8 -76.20 -36.06 -30.27
C TYR A 8 -75.83 -35.11 -29.12
N LYS A 9 -76.12 -35.51 -27.89
CA LYS A 9 -75.65 -34.84 -26.66
C LYS A 9 -74.23 -35.16 -26.43
N ILE A 10 -73.32 -34.14 -26.47
CA ILE A 10 -71.97 -34.27 -26.10
C ILE A 10 -71.82 -33.90 -24.62
N ASN A 11 -71.39 -34.90 -23.82
CA ASN A 11 -71.03 -34.73 -22.41
C ASN A 11 -69.72 -33.93 -22.33
N ARG A 12 -69.79 -32.77 -21.69
CA ARG A 12 -68.57 -31.95 -21.38
C ARG A 12 -67.88 -32.51 -20.14
N THR A 13 -66.85 -33.29 -20.33
CA THR A 13 -65.83 -33.56 -19.28
C THR A 13 -64.84 -32.44 -19.31
N VAL A 14 -64.81 -31.61 -18.27
CA VAL A 14 -63.81 -30.55 -18.08
C VAL A 14 -62.53 -31.23 -17.62
N VAL A 15 -61.57 -31.34 -18.49
CA VAL A 15 -60.14 -31.69 -18.10
C VAL A 15 -59.43 -30.40 -17.72
N SER A 16 -59.27 -30.20 -16.40
CA SER A 16 -58.44 -29.10 -15.87
C SER A 16 -56.97 -29.44 -16.11
N LEU A 17 -56.34 -28.84 -17.10
CA LEU A 17 -54.92 -28.95 -17.35
C LEU A 17 -54.22 -27.95 -16.42
N CYS A 18 -53.63 -28.43 -15.29
CA CYS A 18 -52.70 -27.65 -14.50
C CYS A 18 -51.41 -27.51 -15.27
N LEU A 19 -51.17 -26.34 -15.90
CA LEU A 19 -49.89 -25.92 -16.39
C LEU A 19 -49.02 -25.53 -15.18
N ILE A 20 -48.17 -26.45 -14.71
CA ILE A 20 -47.09 -26.12 -13.79
C ILE A 20 -46.00 -25.43 -14.63
N GLY A 21 -46.05 -24.09 -14.62
CA GLY A 21 -44.97 -23.27 -15.18
C GLY A 21 -43.70 -23.46 -14.35
N PHE A 22 -42.75 -24.23 -14.82
CA PHE A 22 -41.41 -24.21 -14.32
C PHE A 22 -40.79 -22.86 -14.73
N VAL A 23 -40.81 -21.89 -13.82
CA VAL A 23 -39.99 -20.71 -13.95
C VAL A 23 -38.55 -21.15 -13.65
N LEU A 24 -37.79 -21.49 -14.67
CA LEU A 24 -36.35 -21.56 -14.61
C LEU A 24 -35.84 -20.13 -14.38
N THR A 25 -35.72 -19.74 -13.12
CA THR A 25 -34.87 -18.63 -12.75
C THR A 25 -33.43 -19.07 -13.03
N SER A 26 -32.92 -18.75 -14.21
CA SER A 26 -31.48 -18.74 -14.44
C SER A 26 -30.92 -17.72 -13.46
N MET A 27 -30.33 -18.20 -12.35
CA MET A 27 -29.41 -17.40 -11.59
C MET A 27 -28.25 -17.09 -12.55
N VAL A 28 -28.28 -15.92 -13.14
CA VAL A 28 -27.09 -15.31 -13.71
C VAL A 28 -26.17 -15.15 -12.53
N GLN A 29 -25.21 -16.07 -12.41
CA GLN A 29 -24.08 -15.91 -11.54
C GLN A 29 -23.40 -14.66 -12.08
N ALA A 30 -23.55 -13.53 -11.38
CA ALA A 30 -22.75 -12.35 -11.66
C ALA A 30 -21.30 -12.84 -11.44
N ASP A 31 -20.55 -12.99 -12.51
CA ASP A 31 -19.11 -13.08 -12.42
C ASP A 31 -18.69 -11.86 -11.59
N ASN A 32 -18.23 -12.11 -10.37
CA ASN A 32 -17.68 -11.08 -9.52
C ASN A 32 -16.36 -10.65 -10.16
N LEU A 33 -16.45 -9.79 -11.18
CA LEU A 33 -15.28 -9.17 -11.79
C LEU A 33 -14.60 -8.35 -10.69
N VAL A 34 -13.34 -8.67 -10.44
CA VAL A 34 -12.52 -7.90 -9.50
C VAL A 34 -12.34 -6.50 -10.10
N PRO A 35 -12.74 -5.43 -9.38
CA PRO A 35 -12.57 -4.07 -9.88
C PRO A 35 -11.10 -3.76 -10.22
N GLU A 36 -10.86 -3.16 -11.39
CA GLU A 36 -9.53 -2.76 -11.83
C GLU A 36 -9.40 -1.24 -11.81
N TYR A 37 -8.21 -0.80 -11.39
CA TYR A 37 -7.88 0.62 -11.30
C TYR A 37 -6.54 0.91 -11.96
N SER A 38 -6.54 1.95 -12.81
CA SER A 38 -5.34 2.57 -13.38
C SER A 38 -5.67 3.98 -13.82
N GLY A 39 -4.67 4.85 -13.94
CA GLY A 39 -4.83 6.25 -14.35
C GLY A 39 -5.13 7.22 -13.20
N ALA A 40 -5.61 8.42 -13.51
CA ALA A 40 -5.74 9.54 -12.58
C ALA A 40 -7.19 9.76 -12.11
N TYR A 41 -7.35 10.00 -10.81
CA TYR A 41 -8.65 10.17 -10.15
C TYR A 41 -8.68 11.47 -9.36
N ALA A 42 -9.66 12.31 -9.66
CA ALA A 42 -9.93 13.57 -8.95
C ALA A 42 -11.10 13.45 -7.95
N GLN A 43 -11.82 12.34 -7.97
CA GLN A 43 -12.94 12.04 -7.08
C GLN A 43 -12.50 11.18 -5.89
N ASP A 44 -13.41 11.01 -4.94
CA ASP A 44 -13.23 10.12 -3.82
C ASP A 44 -13.44 8.66 -4.26
N LEU A 45 -12.47 7.81 -3.95
CA LEU A 45 -12.53 6.38 -4.20
C LEU A 45 -12.61 5.60 -2.88
N VAL A 46 -13.30 4.48 -2.92
CA VAL A 46 -13.30 3.49 -1.84
C VAL A 46 -12.94 2.13 -2.41
N TRP A 47 -11.89 1.52 -1.86
CA TRP A 47 -11.52 0.14 -2.17
C TRP A 47 -11.91 -0.78 -1.02
N GLU A 48 -12.52 -1.90 -1.36
CA GLU A 48 -12.94 -2.93 -0.41
C GLU A 48 -12.92 -4.31 -1.04
N SER A 49 -12.86 -5.36 -0.23
CA SER A 49 -12.77 -6.76 -0.65
C SER A 49 -11.49 -7.04 -1.44
N THR A 50 -11.60 -7.28 -2.75
CA THR A 50 -10.44 -7.47 -3.64
C THR A 50 -10.53 -6.47 -4.78
N VAL A 51 -9.41 -5.78 -5.05
CA VAL A 51 -9.27 -4.86 -6.18
C VAL A 51 -7.94 -5.13 -6.90
N THR A 52 -7.82 -4.69 -8.15
CA THR A 52 -6.60 -4.83 -8.93
C THR A 52 -6.08 -3.47 -9.38
N MET A 53 -4.83 -3.16 -9.08
CA MET A 53 -4.07 -2.10 -9.74
C MET A 53 -3.47 -2.69 -11.02
N SER A 54 -4.10 -2.41 -12.17
CA SER A 54 -3.64 -2.89 -13.49
C SER A 54 -2.60 -1.98 -14.15
N GLY A 55 -2.22 -0.91 -13.49
CA GLY A 55 -1.20 0.06 -13.83
C GLY A 55 -1.13 1.13 -12.75
N ASP A 56 -0.45 2.24 -13.00
CA ASP A 56 -0.36 3.33 -12.05
C ASP A 56 -1.72 3.88 -11.66
N VAL A 57 -1.86 4.18 -10.36
CA VAL A 57 -3.01 4.90 -9.82
C VAL A 57 -2.53 6.22 -9.25
N LEU A 58 -3.03 7.33 -9.79
CA LEU A 58 -2.74 8.67 -9.32
C LEU A 58 -4.00 9.29 -8.68
N ILE A 59 -3.94 9.58 -7.38
CA ILE A 59 -4.97 10.35 -6.68
C ILE A 59 -4.58 11.83 -6.75
N LEU A 60 -5.32 12.58 -7.54
CA LEU A 60 -5.09 14.00 -7.77
C LEU A 60 -5.42 14.86 -6.54
N LYS A 61 -4.87 16.05 -6.48
CA LYS A 61 -5.18 17.03 -5.44
C LYS A 61 -6.68 17.31 -5.39
N GLY A 62 -7.27 17.19 -4.21
CA GLY A 62 -8.72 17.33 -3.99
C GLY A 62 -9.50 16.02 -4.04
N GLY A 63 -8.95 14.95 -4.61
CA GLY A 63 -9.50 13.60 -4.52
C GLY A 63 -9.00 12.85 -3.29
N SER A 64 -9.63 11.72 -2.98
CA SER A 64 -9.20 10.84 -1.91
C SER A 64 -9.31 9.36 -2.29
N LEU A 65 -8.48 8.53 -1.63
CA LEU A 65 -8.61 7.08 -1.66
C LEU A 65 -8.74 6.56 -0.23
N THR A 66 -9.83 5.86 0.03
CA THR A 66 -10.03 5.10 1.28
C THR A 66 -9.97 3.61 0.97
N ILE A 67 -9.05 2.89 1.64
CA ILE A 67 -8.95 1.44 1.55
C ILE A 67 -9.43 0.84 2.86
N ARG A 68 -10.49 0.02 2.80
CA ARG A 68 -11.16 -0.53 3.97
C ARG A 68 -10.41 -1.71 4.59
N PRO A 69 -10.68 -2.05 5.87
CA PRO A 69 -10.09 -3.22 6.52
C PRO A 69 -10.31 -4.52 5.72
N GLY A 70 -9.29 -5.37 5.67
CA GLY A 70 -9.33 -6.66 4.99
C GLY A 70 -9.28 -6.60 3.46
N THR A 71 -9.09 -5.41 2.87
CA THR A 71 -8.95 -5.28 1.42
C THR A 71 -7.66 -5.93 0.94
N GLN A 72 -7.77 -6.73 -0.13
CA GLN A 72 -6.63 -7.20 -0.90
C GLN A 72 -6.48 -6.36 -2.17
N VAL A 73 -5.34 -5.72 -2.33
CA VAL A 73 -4.97 -4.96 -3.52
C VAL A 73 -4.00 -5.80 -4.34
N ASN A 74 -4.47 -6.38 -5.43
CA ASN A 74 -3.62 -7.07 -6.39
C ASN A 74 -2.86 -6.03 -7.20
N VAL A 75 -1.54 -6.14 -7.25
CA VAL A 75 -0.68 -5.24 -8.02
C VAL A 75 -0.16 -5.99 -9.23
N LEU A 76 -0.46 -5.52 -10.44
CA LEU A 76 0.11 -6.05 -11.67
C LEU A 76 1.41 -5.29 -11.98
N PRO A 77 2.49 -5.99 -12.39
CA PRO A 77 3.72 -5.34 -12.84
C PRO A 77 3.48 -4.40 -14.02
N ALA A 78 4.20 -3.29 -14.07
CA ALA A 78 4.13 -2.35 -15.19
C ALA A 78 4.60 -3.00 -16.49
N GLU A 79 3.89 -2.71 -17.59
CA GLU A 79 4.29 -3.12 -18.94
C GLU A 79 4.97 -1.96 -19.66
N GLY A 80 6.28 -2.03 -19.77
CA GLY A 80 7.07 -1.07 -20.55
C GLY A 80 7.44 0.22 -19.81
N THR A 81 8.02 1.15 -20.55
CA THR A 81 8.48 2.44 -20.03
C THR A 81 7.33 3.42 -19.99
N LYS A 82 7.09 4.05 -18.86
CA LYS A 82 6.13 5.16 -18.71
C LYS A 82 6.67 6.41 -19.36
N ILE A 83 5.81 7.10 -20.07
CA ILE A 83 6.17 8.33 -20.79
C ILE A 83 5.60 9.55 -20.08
N ASP A 84 4.63 9.35 -19.17
CA ASP A 84 3.98 10.45 -18.47
C ASP A 84 4.91 11.03 -17.39
N PRO A 85 5.25 12.34 -17.46
CA PRO A 85 6.08 12.98 -16.44
C PRO A 85 5.41 13.13 -15.07
N GLU A 86 4.10 12.88 -14.97
CA GLU A 86 3.38 12.84 -13.69
C GLU A 86 3.81 11.65 -12.83
N TYR A 87 4.35 10.58 -13.43
CA TYR A 87 4.73 9.37 -12.73
C TYR A 87 6.24 9.39 -12.40
N LEU A 88 6.54 9.12 -11.12
CA LEU A 88 7.92 9.17 -10.60
C LEU A 88 8.71 7.88 -10.83
N SER A 89 8.03 6.77 -11.18
CA SER A 89 8.64 5.45 -11.35
C SER A 89 8.24 4.80 -12.67
N SER A 90 9.11 3.94 -13.19
CA SER A 90 8.80 3.06 -14.35
C SER A 90 8.00 1.82 -13.96
N GLN A 91 7.88 1.52 -12.67
CA GLN A 91 7.10 0.39 -12.14
C GLN A 91 5.72 0.86 -11.70
N THR A 92 4.76 -0.09 -11.56
CA THR A 92 3.41 0.21 -11.05
C THR A 92 3.50 0.92 -9.69
N GLU A 93 2.81 2.06 -9.56
CA GLU A 93 2.88 2.95 -8.40
C GLU A 93 1.48 3.39 -7.96
N LEU A 94 1.28 3.49 -6.63
CA LEU A 94 0.18 4.25 -6.07
C LEU A 94 0.70 5.64 -5.68
N LEU A 95 0.50 6.64 -6.55
CA LEU A 95 0.91 8.02 -6.33
C LEU A 95 -0.26 8.86 -5.81
N VAL A 96 -0.08 9.50 -4.66
CA VAL A 96 -1.14 10.27 -4.00
C VAL A 96 -0.69 11.71 -3.80
N ARG A 97 -1.40 12.63 -4.46
CA ARG A 97 -1.33 14.09 -4.26
C ARG A 97 -2.58 14.65 -3.58
N GLY A 98 -3.57 13.80 -3.39
CA GLY A 98 -4.77 14.06 -2.62
C GLY A 98 -4.66 13.53 -1.19
N LYS A 99 -5.67 12.80 -0.73
CA LYS A 99 -5.70 12.15 0.59
C LYS A 99 -5.70 10.64 0.47
N LEU A 100 -4.93 9.96 1.33
CA LEU A 100 -4.93 8.50 1.44
C LEU A 100 -5.32 8.07 2.85
N GLU A 101 -6.30 7.19 2.96
CA GLU A 101 -6.66 6.51 4.19
C GLU A 101 -6.66 5.00 3.97
N ILE A 102 -5.61 4.30 4.42
CA ILE A 102 -5.59 2.84 4.50
C ILE A 102 -5.92 2.47 5.94
N LEU A 103 -7.07 1.85 6.14
CA LEU A 103 -7.71 1.67 7.45
C LEU A 103 -7.76 0.20 7.87
N GLY A 104 -6.69 -0.56 7.67
CA GLY A 104 -6.57 -1.92 8.17
C GLY A 104 -6.75 -2.00 9.70
N THR A 105 -6.98 -3.19 10.20
CA THR A 105 -7.00 -3.53 11.61
C THR A 105 -6.13 -4.75 11.87
N GLU A 106 -5.80 -5.04 13.12
CA GLU A 106 -5.01 -6.23 13.48
C GLU A 106 -5.66 -7.52 12.95
N ASP A 107 -6.99 -7.65 13.09
CA ASP A 107 -7.74 -8.82 12.62
C ASP A 107 -8.03 -8.81 11.11
N ALA A 108 -7.96 -7.64 10.47
CA ALA A 108 -8.28 -7.46 9.05
C ALA A 108 -7.29 -6.45 8.39
N PRO A 109 -6.01 -6.82 8.25
CA PRO A 109 -5.03 -5.96 7.60
C PRO A 109 -5.35 -5.77 6.12
N VAL A 110 -4.92 -4.64 5.57
CA VAL A 110 -4.92 -4.42 4.12
C VAL A 110 -3.66 -5.07 3.55
N ARG A 111 -3.77 -5.78 2.43
CA ARG A 111 -2.65 -6.47 1.79
C ARG A 111 -2.45 -5.99 0.37
N PHE A 112 -1.23 -5.58 0.04
CA PHE A 112 -0.81 -5.38 -1.33
C PHE A 112 -0.10 -6.66 -1.79
N VAL A 113 -0.73 -7.35 -2.76
CA VAL A 113 -0.28 -8.66 -3.25
C VAL A 113 0.16 -8.51 -4.70
N LEU A 114 1.43 -8.80 -4.96
CA LEU A 114 1.94 -8.79 -6.31
C LEU A 114 1.42 -9.99 -7.10
N ILE A 115 0.80 -9.74 -8.24
CA ILE A 115 0.36 -10.79 -9.17
C ILE A 115 1.45 -10.97 -10.22
N GLU A 116 2.28 -11.95 -10.02
CA GLU A 116 3.45 -12.22 -10.86
C GLU A 116 3.07 -12.83 -12.21
N ARG A 117 3.80 -12.40 -13.26
CA ARG A 117 3.82 -13.10 -14.55
C ARG A 117 5.01 -14.07 -14.67
N ASN A 118 6.07 -13.85 -13.87
CA ASN A 118 7.25 -14.73 -13.78
C ASN A 118 7.93 -14.54 -12.43
N ASP A 119 8.33 -15.63 -11.78
CA ASP A 119 8.90 -15.70 -10.41
C ASP A 119 10.30 -15.05 -10.24
N LEU A 120 10.80 -14.28 -11.19
CA LEU A 120 12.21 -13.91 -11.27
C LEU A 120 12.55 -12.50 -10.79
N GLU A 121 11.59 -11.62 -10.55
CA GLU A 121 11.88 -10.26 -10.09
C GLU A 121 11.71 -10.15 -8.58
N GLU A 122 12.81 -9.82 -7.89
CA GLU A 122 12.83 -9.63 -6.44
C GLU A 122 12.04 -8.38 -6.03
N ILE A 123 12.11 -7.30 -6.83
CA ILE A 123 11.38 -6.03 -6.68
C ILE A 123 10.49 -5.84 -7.91
N ALA A 124 9.19 -5.70 -7.71
CA ALA A 124 8.26 -5.76 -8.83
C ALA A 124 7.23 -4.63 -8.92
N TRP A 125 7.19 -3.72 -7.94
CA TRP A 125 6.39 -2.50 -7.99
C TRP A 125 7.08 -1.36 -7.24
N SER A 126 6.66 -0.13 -7.50
CA SER A 126 7.31 1.06 -6.94
C SER A 126 6.94 1.32 -5.47
N GLY A 127 5.76 0.88 -5.04
CA GLY A 127 5.21 1.16 -3.71
C GLY A 127 4.17 2.28 -3.70
N ILE A 128 4.01 2.90 -2.53
CA ILE A 128 3.07 4.00 -2.27
C ILE A 128 3.86 5.28 -2.13
N THR A 129 3.58 6.27 -2.97
CA THR A 129 4.19 7.60 -2.87
C THR A 129 3.14 8.63 -2.42
N LEU A 130 3.42 9.32 -1.31
CA LEU A 130 2.68 10.49 -0.84
C LEU A 130 3.46 11.74 -1.24
N ASP A 131 2.99 12.48 -2.25
CA ASP A 131 3.64 13.67 -2.79
C ASP A 131 2.75 14.91 -2.54
N ASN A 132 3.16 15.76 -1.61
CA ASN A 132 2.36 16.91 -1.15
C ASN A 132 0.93 16.49 -0.74
N ALA A 133 0.80 15.29 -0.18
CA ALA A 133 -0.46 14.69 0.23
C ALA A 133 -0.85 15.17 1.62
N ALA A 134 -2.08 15.69 1.76
CA ALA A 134 -2.58 16.20 3.04
C ALA A 134 -3.05 15.05 3.93
N GLN A 135 -2.74 15.12 5.23
CA GLN A 135 -3.35 14.33 6.34
C GLN A 135 -3.68 12.87 6.01
N SER A 136 -2.74 12.17 5.39
CA SER A 136 -2.89 10.77 5.02
C SER A 136 -2.60 9.84 6.22
N ARG A 137 -3.18 8.64 6.17
CA ARG A 137 -2.99 7.60 7.17
C ARG A 137 -2.80 6.24 6.50
N ILE A 138 -1.80 5.49 6.96
CA ILE A 138 -1.54 4.11 6.52
C ILE A 138 -1.39 3.26 7.78
N GLN A 139 -2.35 2.37 8.03
CA GLN A 139 -2.32 1.54 9.23
C GLN A 139 -2.70 0.09 8.96
N TYR A 140 -2.05 -0.83 9.68
CA TYR A 140 -2.23 -2.27 9.59
C TYR A 140 -2.22 -2.74 8.13
N THR A 141 -1.15 -2.36 7.41
CA THR A 141 -0.96 -2.70 5.99
C THR A 141 0.24 -3.62 5.84
N GLU A 142 0.09 -4.66 5.06
CA GLU A 142 1.17 -5.56 4.67
C GLU A 142 1.64 -5.15 3.26
N LEU A 143 2.92 -4.76 3.17
CA LEU A 143 3.61 -4.34 1.94
C LEU A 143 4.83 -5.20 1.73
N GLU A 144 5.00 -5.74 0.53
CA GLU A 144 6.18 -6.53 0.19
C GLU A 144 6.65 -6.28 -1.24
N ARG A 145 7.94 -6.52 -1.48
CA ARG A 145 8.60 -6.52 -2.79
C ARG A 145 8.44 -5.20 -3.56
N ALA A 146 8.33 -4.09 -2.84
CA ALA A 146 8.34 -2.75 -3.41
C ALA A 146 9.77 -2.20 -3.50
N ASP A 147 10.02 -1.33 -4.47
CA ASP A 147 11.25 -0.55 -4.54
C ASP A 147 11.38 0.35 -3.31
N ILE A 148 10.37 1.16 -3.03
CA ILE A 148 10.20 1.89 -1.78
C ILE A 148 8.78 1.65 -1.29
N ALA A 149 8.62 0.90 -0.20
CA ALA A 149 7.28 0.54 0.26
C ALA A 149 6.40 1.76 0.52
N ILE A 150 6.94 2.78 1.20
CA ILE A 150 6.25 4.06 1.43
C ILE A 150 7.26 5.20 1.22
N ARG A 151 7.03 6.03 0.21
CA ARG A 151 7.75 7.28 -0.03
C ARG A 151 6.92 8.46 0.44
N VAL A 152 7.53 9.37 1.19
CA VAL A 152 6.88 10.57 1.74
C VAL A 152 7.65 11.80 1.28
N VAL A 153 7.02 12.65 0.48
CA VAL A 153 7.61 13.87 -0.08
C VAL A 153 6.73 15.06 0.30
N ASP A 154 7.29 16.05 0.98
CA ASP A 154 6.56 17.24 1.44
C ASP A 154 5.19 16.90 2.07
N SER A 155 5.18 15.90 2.94
CA SER A 155 3.96 15.33 3.52
C SER A 155 4.19 14.90 4.95
N SER A 156 3.11 14.81 5.75
CA SER A 156 3.20 14.44 7.16
C SER A 156 2.12 13.41 7.56
N PRO A 157 2.15 12.21 6.97
CA PRO A 157 1.17 11.18 7.27
C PRO A 157 1.40 10.54 8.65
N GLU A 158 0.38 9.79 9.11
CA GLU A 158 0.54 8.78 10.16
C GLU A 158 0.69 7.40 9.52
N ILE A 159 1.81 6.73 9.82
CA ILE A 159 2.16 5.39 9.34
C ILE A 159 2.29 4.49 10.57
N LYS A 160 1.30 3.60 10.77
CA LYS A 160 1.19 2.89 12.05
C LYS A 160 0.88 1.41 11.90
N ALA A 161 1.56 0.57 12.69
CA ALA A 161 1.30 -0.86 12.82
C ALA A 161 1.30 -1.59 11.46
N ASN A 162 2.17 -1.18 10.54
CA ASN A 162 2.32 -1.82 9.24
C ASN A 162 3.43 -2.87 9.29
N LYS A 163 3.31 -3.87 8.40
CA LYS A 163 4.34 -4.87 8.14
C LYS A 163 4.92 -4.65 6.75
N ILE A 164 6.20 -4.28 6.70
CA ILE A 164 6.94 -3.97 5.47
C ILE A 164 8.10 -4.97 5.37
N THR A 165 8.05 -5.85 4.38
CA THR A 165 9.03 -6.94 4.29
C THR A 165 9.53 -7.13 2.86
N ARG A 166 10.79 -7.51 2.69
CA ARG A 166 11.41 -7.79 1.38
C ARG A 166 11.26 -6.65 0.37
N CYS A 167 11.18 -5.42 0.85
CA CYS A 167 11.26 -4.22 0.02
C CYS A 167 12.71 -3.76 -0.09
N ARG A 168 13.09 -3.13 -1.21
CA ARG A 168 14.43 -2.56 -1.28
C ARG A 168 14.62 -1.54 -0.17
N TYR A 169 13.74 -0.55 -0.07
CA TYR A 169 13.67 0.38 1.06
C TYR A 169 12.28 0.37 1.70
N GLY A 170 12.25 0.44 3.04
CA GLY A 170 11.00 0.45 3.78
C GLY A 170 10.28 1.78 3.68
N ILE A 171 10.74 2.81 4.40
CA ILE A 171 10.11 4.14 4.42
C ILE A 171 11.16 5.21 4.10
N VAL A 172 10.95 5.97 3.05
CA VAL A 172 11.85 7.06 2.63
C VAL A 172 11.14 8.39 2.71
N MET A 173 11.68 9.32 3.48
CA MET A 173 11.13 10.67 3.66
C MET A 173 12.05 11.72 3.04
N GLN A 174 11.45 12.71 2.37
CA GLN A 174 12.16 13.79 1.70
C GLN A 174 11.43 15.12 1.85
N GLN A 175 12.16 16.23 1.63
CA GLN A 175 11.59 17.58 1.51
C GLN A 175 10.78 18.03 2.73
N GLN A 176 11.45 18.10 3.89
CA GLN A 176 10.88 18.60 5.16
C GLN A 176 9.59 17.85 5.60
N SER A 177 9.51 16.56 5.30
CA SER A 177 8.41 15.72 5.76
C SER A 177 8.49 15.46 7.27
N HIS A 178 7.34 15.49 7.95
CA HIS A 178 7.26 15.29 9.40
C HIS A 178 6.24 14.19 9.77
N PRO A 179 6.35 12.97 9.24
CA PRO A 179 5.40 11.92 9.55
C PRO A 179 5.54 11.41 10.98
N LYS A 180 4.46 10.77 11.45
CA LYS A 180 4.50 9.90 12.62
C LYS A 180 4.60 8.46 12.15
N ILE A 181 5.67 7.77 12.51
CA ILE A 181 5.94 6.38 12.14
C ILE A 181 5.96 5.55 13.42
N LEU A 182 4.88 4.79 13.64
CA LEU A 182 4.56 4.22 14.94
C LEU A 182 4.33 2.71 14.85
N ASP A 183 4.98 1.95 15.71
CA ASP A 183 4.70 0.52 15.93
C ASP A 183 4.77 -0.33 14.65
N ASN A 184 5.60 0.03 13.66
CA ASN A 184 5.77 -0.73 12.42
C ASN A 184 6.84 -1.81 12.56
N LEU A 185 6.69 -2.89 11.79
CA LEU A 185 7.72 -3.91 11.57
C LEU A 185 8.28 -3.73 10.15
N LEU A 186 9.58 -3.48 10.06
CA LEU A 186 10.33 -3.41 8.80
C LEU A 186 11.42 -4.49 8.82
N SER A 187 11.48 -5.36 7.80
CA SER A 187 12.49 -6.42 7.76
C SER A 187 12.83 -6.92 6.36
N ASP A 188 13.98 -7.59 6.27
CA ASP A 188 14.37 -8.40 5.11
C ASP A 188 14.49 -7.58 3.81
N GLY A 189 15.07 -6.37 3.86
CA GLY A 189 15.29 -5.51 2.70
C GLY A 189 16.70 -4.95 2.65
N GLU A 190 16.98 -4.06 1.69
CA GLU A 190 18.26 -3.35 1.67
C GLU A 190 18.33 -2.34 2.81
N GLY A 191 17.29 -1.51 3.02
CA GLY A 191 17.27 -0.52 4.08
C GLY A 191 15.90 -0.27 4.69
N GLY A 192 15.91 0.21 5.96
CA GLY A 192 14.69 0.41 6.74
C GLY A 192 14.05 1.78 6.55
N ILE A 193 14.49 2.79 7.32
CA ILE A 193 13.91 4.13 7.37
C ILE A 193 14.95 5.19 7.02
N PHE A 194 14.64 6.04 6.04
CA PHE A 194 15.57 7.06 5.53
C PHE A 194 14.99 8.46 5.70
N CYS A 195 15.71 9.32 6.43
CA CYS A 195 15.40 10.72 6.67
C CYS A 195 16.28 11.63 5.82
N TRP A 196 15.73 12.21 4.76
CA TRP A 196 16.43 13.06 3.81
C TRP A 196 15.88 14.48 3.77
N LYS A 197 16.75 15.46 3.40
CA LYS A 197 16.39 16.83 3.06
C LYS A 197 15.52 17.51 4.11
N GLY A 198 15.99 17.49 5.36
CA GLY A 198 15.34 18.18 6.47
C GLY A 198 14.07 17.50 6.98
N SER A 199 13.89 16.22 6.73
CA SER A 199 12.75 15.47 7.26
C SER A 199 12.94 15.15 8.72
N ASN A 200 11.92 15.50 9.55
CA ASN A 200 11.99 15.37 11.01
C ASN A 200 10.82 14.52 11.53
N PRO A 201 10.80 13.22 11.26
CA PRO A 201 9.74 12.34 11.72
C PRO A 201 9.78 12.11 13.22
N PHE A 202 8.64 11.68 13.76
CA PHE A 202 8.58 11.02 15.05
C PHE A 202 8.52 9.50 14.83
N LEU A 203 9.60 8.80 15.19
CA LEU A 203 9.73 7.35 15.09
C LEU A 203 9.57 6.75 16.48
N SER A 204 8.51 5.97 16.73
CA SER A 204 8.27 5.37 18.04
C SER A 204 7.76 3.94 17.96
N GLY A 205 8.35 3.05 18.74
CA GLY A 205 7.91 1.67 18.86
C GLY A 205 8.15 0.80 17.65
N ASN A 206 8.93 1.25 16.64
CA ASN A 206 9.18 0.47 15.45
C ASN A 206 10.22 -0.62 15.70
N THR A 207 10.03 -1.78 15.08
CA THR A 207 11.03 -2.85 14.97
C THR A 207 11.61 -2.83 13.55
N ILE A 208 12.95 -2.68 13.45
CA ILE A 208 13.65 -2.56 12.17
C ILE A 208 14.80 -3.56 12.21
N GLN A 209 14.71 -4.60 11.39
CA GLN A 209 15.61 -5.74 11.53
C GLN A 209 15.97 -6.39 10.19
N ASP A 210 17.13 -7.08 10.19
CA ASP A 210 17.55 -7.98 9.11
C ASP A 210 17.64 -7.27 7.74
N HIS A 211 18.16 -6.02 7.72
CA HIS A 211 18.44 -5.26 6.49
C HIS A 211 19.92 -5.40 6.08
N ASP A 212 20.15 -5.50 4.77
CA ASP A 212 21.49 -5.65 4.19
C ASP A 212 22.32 -4.36 4.27
N GLU A 213 21.69 -3.21 4.49
CA GLU A 213 22.32 -1.89 4.63
C GLU A 213 21.87 -1.22 5.94
N GLU A 214 21.50 0.06 5.90
CA GLU A 214 21.11 0.84 7.07
C GLU A 214 19.66 0.58 7.52
N ALA A 215 19.49 0.25 8.80
CA ALA A 215 18.16 0.21 9.38
C ALA A 215 17.52 1.60 9.49
N ILE A 216 18.28 2.59 10.01
CA ILE A 216 17.86 4.00 10.03
C ILE A 216 19.01 4.87 9.50
N PHE A 217 18.74 5.61 8.45
CA PHE A 217 19.63 6.63 7.91
C PHE A 217 19.11 8.04 8.20
N VAL A 218 19.99 8.95 8.63
CA VAL A 218 19.66 10.36 8.89
C VAL A 218 20.68 11.26 8.23
N ASP A 219 20.26 12.09 7.30
CA ASP A 219 21.13 13.06 6.63
C ASP A 219 21.47 14.27 7.53
N ILE A 220 22.32 15.16 7.00
CA ILE A 220 22.87 16.28 7.76
C ILE A 220 21.79 17.30 8.20
N ASP A 221 20.73 17.44 7.44
CA ASP A 221 19.68 18.45 7.66
C ASP A 221 18.50 17.90 8.47
N SER A 222 18.43 16.59 8.67
CA SER A 222 17.31 15.93 9.32
C SER A 222 17.55 15.74 10.83
N ARG A 223 16.47 15.88 11.61
CA ARG A 223 16.47 15.73 13.07
C ARG A 223 15.27 14.92 13.53
N PRO A 224 15.23 13.59 13.27
CA PRO A 224 14.17 12.74 13.75
C PRO A 224 14.14 12.70 15.28
N ARG A 225 12.95 12.56 15.84
CA ARG A 225 12.78 12.17 17.24
C ARG A 225 12.60 10.66 17.30
N LEU A 226 13.52 9.98 18.02
CA LEU A 226 13.53 8.54 18.18
C LEU A 226 13.06 8.17 19.59
N ASP A 227 12.09 7.25 19.70
CA ASP A 227 11.55 6.80 20.98
C ASP A 227 11.18 5.31 20.91
N ARG A 228 11.73 4.50 21.81
CA ARG A 228 11.41 3.06 21.95
C ARG A 228 11.46 2.24 20.64
N ASN A 229 12.33 2.59 19.72
CA ASN A 229 12.56 1.75 18.55
C ASN A 229 13.55 0.62 18.89
N PHE A 230 13.35 -0.53 18.27
CA PHE A 230 14.21 -1.69 18.35
C PHE A 230 14.87 -1.94 17.00
N VAL A 231 16.21 -1.94 16.97
CA VAL A 231 17.03 -2.04 15.75
C VAL A 231 18.04 -3.16 15.91
N SER A 232 17.90 -4.26 15.13
CA SER A 232 18.79 -5.41 15.26
C SER A 232 18.96 -6.22 13.97
N GLY A 233 20.03 -6.96 13.86
CA GLY A 233 20.28 -7.88 12.73
C GLY A 233 20.67 -7.20 11.41
N ASN A 234 20.86 -5.88 11.39
CA ASN A 234 21.14 -5.13 10.17
C ASN A 234 22.67 -5.02 9.93
N ALA A 235 23.08 -4.69 8.71
CA ALA A 235 24.48 -4.36 8.47
C ALA A 235 24.87 -3.12 9.28
N ILE A 236 24.07 -2.05 9.23
CA ILE A 236 24.26 -0.85 10.04
C ILE A 236 22.94 -0.53 10.76
N GLY A 237 22.98 -0.46 12.08
CA GLY A 237 21.79 -0.10 12.87
C GLY A 237 21.38 1.35 12.62
N LEU A 238 22.23 2.31 12.96
CA LEU A 238 22.00 3.75 12.72
C LEU A 238 23.15 4.33 11.91
N ALA A 239 22.87 4.96 10.77
CA ALA A 239 23.81 5.74 9.98
C ALA A 239 23.44 7.23 10.08
N LEU A 240 24.25 8.01 10.79
CA LEU A 240 23.89 9.35 11.23
C LEU A 240 24.90 10.40 10.77
N TYR A 241 24.47 11.45 10.07
CA TYR A 241 25.24 12.67 9.94
C TYR A 241 25.20 13.53 11.22
N PRO A 242 24.02 13.77 11.86
CA PRO A 242 23.97 14.51 13.11
C PRO A 242 24.56 13.67 14.25
N ARG A 243 25.46 14.29 15.03
CA ARG A 243 26.11 13.64 16.18
C ARG A 243 25.42 13.94 17.51
N ASP A 244 24.45 14.85 17.49
CA ASP A 244 23.75 15.39 18.65
C ASP A 244 22.34 14.84 18.83
N LEU A 245 21.96 13.81 18.08
CA LEU A 245 20.65 13.16 18.25
C LEU A 245 20.58 12.40 19.58
N PRO A 246 19.53 12.59 20.38
CA PRO A 246 19.26 11.78 21.56
C PRO A 246 18.98 10.33 21.17
N LEU A 247 19.78 9.38 21.63
CA LEU A 247 19.68 7.97 21.32
C LEU A 247 19.31 7.09 22.52
N ASP A 248 19.13 7.69 23.71
CA ASP A 248 18.89 6.95 24.97
C ASP A 248 17.62 6.09 24.97
N ALA A 249 16.65 6.43 24.11
CA ALA A 249 15.38 5.73 23.98
C ALA A 249 15.33 4.74 22.79
N VAL A 250 16.49 4.41 22.18
CA VAL A 250 16.56 3.46 21.07
C VAL A 250 17.39 2.26 21.49
N SER A 251 16.86 1.05 21.30
CA SER A 251 17.62 -0.18 21.44
C SER A 251 18.28 -0.54 20.12
N VAL A 252 19.60 -0.45 20.05
CA VAL A 252 20.41 -0.76 18.86
C VAL A 252 21.39 -1.85 19.23
N THR A 253 21.09 -3.10 18.88
CA THR A 253 21.84 -4.27 19.29
C THR A 253 21.98 -5.27 18.14
N ASP A 254 23.00 -6.11 18.20
CA ASP A 254 23.17 -7.25 17.30
C ASP A 254 23.20 -6.89 15.80
N ASN A 255 23.58 -5.66 15.45
CA ASN A 255 23.92 -5.26 14.08
C ASN A 255 25.41 -5.48 13.82
N ILE A 256 25.84 -5.60 12.56
CA ILE A 256 27.29 -5.69 12.24
C ILE A 256 27.98 -4.43 12.75
N GLU A 257 27.38 -3.26 12.53
CA GLU A 257 27.77 -2.01 13.15
C GLU A 257 26.55 -1.34 13.77
N ASN A 258 26.50 -1.17 15.08
CA ASN A 258 25.33 -0.61 15.72
C ASN A 258 25.08 0.85 15.37
N ILE A 259 26.13 1.70 15.40
CA ILE A 259 26.00 3.13 15.10
C ILE A 259 27.21 3.58 14.27
N ARG A 260 26.95 4.10 13.09
CA ARG A 260 27.92 4.73 12.21
C ARG A 260 27.66 6.23 12.12
N PHE A 261 28.64 7.04 12.52
CA PHE A 261 28.60 8.48 12.27
C PHE A 261 29.24 8.80 10.92
N LEU A 262 28.46 9.44 10.05
CA LEU A 262 28.86 9.85 8.72
C LEU A 262 29.57 11.24 8.77
N GLY A 263 30.40 11.53 7.77
CA GLY A 263 31.20 12.76 7.72
C GLY A 263 32.44 12.72 8.62
N ARG A 264 33.45 13.51 8.29
CA ARG A 264 34.69 13.59 9.08
C ARG A 264 34.51 14.46 10.33
N GLN A 265 35.14 14.06 11.44
CA GLN A 265 35.32 14.97 12.58
C GLN A 265 36.12 16.19 12.13
N GLY A 266 35.51 17.38 12.04
CA GLY A 266 36.18 18.63 11.75
C GLY A 266 35.90 19.26 10.39
N GLU A 267 35.14 18.69 9.52
CA GLU A 267 34.57 19.39 8.35
C GLU A 267 33.42 20.27 8.85
N GLY A 268 33.79 21.48 9.35
CA GLY A 268 32.83 22.54 9.56
C GLY A 268 32.16 22.85 8.23
N VAL A 269 30.84 23.08 8.27
CA VAL A 269 30.06 23.58 7.18
C VAL A 269 30.82 24.74 6.54
N VAL A 270 31.31 24.55 5.32
CA VAL A 270 31.71 25.67 4.48
C VAL A 270 30.41 26.27 3.97
N GLU A 271 30.08 27.46 4.47
CA GLU A 271 28.95 28.29 4.05
C GLU A 271 28.91 28.53 2.53
#